data_80982ca207233b65856e9fe728df1dab
#
_entry.id   80982ca207233b65856e9fe728df1dab
#
_cell.length_a   1.000
_cell.length_b   1.000
_cell.length_c   1.000
_cell.angle_alpha   90.00
_cell.angle_beta   90.00
_cell.angle_gamma   90.00
#
_symmetry.space_group_name_H-M   'P 1'
#
loop_
_entity.id
_entity.type
_entity.pdbx_description
1 polymer ?
#
loop_
_entity_poly.entity_id
_entity_poly.type
_entity_poly.pdbx_seq_one_letter_code
_entity_poly.pdbx_strand_id
1 'polypeptide(L)'
;MGAGHYFWEFNIDYAKVWGKNHYNNNYYICESEIDIDHETDGFYLDLVGSRKDLVGFVDLLWEFNLIHEEGTKGIDLCWIIDYLRTKCPPEAFPFEVIRAVDYKNDENGIKIVFNDKQKSYTILNPRIIISFKNKEKIVYLTNPFISFAS
;
A
#
# COMPACT_ATOMS: atom_id res chain seq x y z
N MET A 1 -1.63 -0.58 -7.26
CA MET A 1 -2.50 0.34 -6.51
C MET A 1 -3.02 1.50 -7.38
N GLY A 2 -3.18 1.27 -8.69
CA GLY A 2 -3.69 2.24 -9.65
C GLY A 2 -2.70 3.35 -10.02
N ALA A 3 -3.16 4.36 -10.75
CA ALA A 3 -2.36 5.54 -11.06
C ALA A 3 -2.13 6.38 -9.80
N GLY A 4 -0.87 6.74 -9.51
CA GLY A 4 -0.54 7.50 -8.31
C GLY A 4 0.96 7.56 -8.01
N HIS A 5 1.29 8.14 -6.86
CA HIS A 5 2.63 8.20 -6.31
C HIS A 5 2.78 7.14 -5.24
N TYR A 6 3.85 6.35 -5.29
CA TYR A 6 4.07 5.21 -4.42
C TYR A 6 5.28 5.42 -3.53
N PHE A 7 5.13 5.06 -2.25
CA PHE A 7 6.17 5.11 -1.24
C PHE A 7 6.26 3.77 -0.53
N TRP A 8 7.48 3.38 -0.14
CA TRP A 8 7.71 2.22 0.72
C TRP A 8 7.93 2.73 2.14
N GLU A 9 7.07 2.31 3.03
CA GLU A 9 7.13 2.71 4.43
C GLU A 9 8.35 2.09 5.11
N PHE A 10 9.22 2.96 5.64
CA PHE A 10 10.43 2.58 6.40
C PHE A 10 11.34 1.52 5.75
N ASN A 11 11.32 1.41 4.43
CA ASN A 11 12.08 0.37 3.74
C ASN A 11 12.78 0.87 2.47
N ILE A 12 13.98 1.43 2.66
CA ILE A 12 14.82 1.93 1.57
C ILE A 12 15.26 0.82 0.61
N ASP A 13 15.38 -0.42 1.07
CA ASP A 13 15.88 -1.51 0.22
C ASP A 13 14.86 -1.89 -0.83
N TYR A 14 13.58 -1.84 -0.53
CA TYR A 14 12.54 -2.04 -1.54
C TYR A 14 12.51 -0.90 -2.57
N ALA A 15 12.74 0.34 -2.14
CA ALA A 15 12.87 1.46 -3.07
C ALA A 15 14.06 1.26 -4.03
N LYS A 16 15.20 0.80 -3.52
CA LYS A 16 16.40 0.47 -4.33
C LYS A 16 16.12 -0.65 -5.33
N VAL A 17 15.52 -1.76 -4.86
CA VAL A 17 15.17 -2.89 -5.74
C VAL A 17 14.22 -2.45 -6.84
N TRP A 18 13.20 -1.66 -6.50
CA TRP A 18 12.26 -1.14 -7.47
C TRP A 18 12.92 -0.22 -8.49
N GLY A 19 13.74 0.74 -8.02
CA GLY A 19 14.47 1.67 -8.87
C GLY A 19 15.41 0.95 -9.83
N LYS A 20 16.17 -0.05 -9.33
CA LYS A 20 17.05 -0.86 -10.14
C LYS A 20 16.32 -1.61 -11.25
N ASN A 21 15.17 -2.20 -10.93
CA ASN A 21 14.40 -2.98 -11.89
C ASN A 21 13.74 -2.12 -12.99
N HIS A 22 13.43 -0.86 -12.69
CA HIS A 22 12.71 0.02 -13.63
C HIS A 22 13.60 1.02 -14.34
N TYR A 23 14.71 1.44 -13.73
CA TYR A 23 15.55 2.55 -14.22
C TYR A 23 17.03 2.22 -14.38
N ASN A 24 17.43 0.94 -14.27
CA ASN A 24 18.80 0.47 -14.53
C ASN A 24 19.88 1.31 -13.81
N ASN A 25 19.78 1.52 -12.51
CA ASN A 25 20.69 2.32 -11.68
C ASN A 25 20.69 3.84 -12.00
N ASN A 26 19.77 4.33 -12.81
CA ASN A 26 19.65 5.77 -13.10
C ASN A 26 18.40 6.32 -12.41
N TYR A 27 18.40 6.35 -11.07
CA TYR A 27 17.27 6.81 -10.25
C TYR A 27 17.74 7.47 -8.95
N TYR A 28 16.84 8.23 -8.38
CA TYR A 28 17.00 8.84 -7.06
C TYR A 28 15.94 8.27 -6.12
N ILE A 29 16.31 8.12 -4.84
CA ILE A 29 15.36 7.79 -3.79
C ILE A 29 15.17 9.04 -2.96
N CYS A 30 13.92 9.49 -2.84
CA CYS A 30 13.54 10.61 -2.00
C CYS A 30 12.84 10.09 -0.76
N GLU A 31 13.22 10.59 0.40
CA GLU A 31 12.50 10.38 1.63
C GLU A 31 11.47 11.50 1.81
N SER A 32 10.28 11.16 2.25
CA SER A 32 9.20 12.11 2.47
C SER A 32 8.52 11.79 3.80
N GLU A 33 8.18 12.82 4.52
CA GLU A 33 7.34 12.72 5.71
C GLU A 33 5.87 12.89 5.30
N ILE A 34 4.99 12.08 5.90
CA ILE A 34 3.57 12.09 5.60
C ILE A 34 2.86 12.48 6.88
N ASP A 35 2.25 13.66 6.87
CA ASP A 35 1.41 14.14 7.97
C ASP A 35 -0.04 13.73 7.68
N ILE A 36 -0.45 12.60 8.24
CA ILE A 36 -1.81 12.08 8.13
C ILE A 36 -2.29 11.72 9.53
N ASP A 37 -3.38 12.37 9.95
CA ASP A 37 -4.10 11.97 11.14
C ASP A 37 -5.16 10.92 10.77
N HIS A 38 -4.92 9.70 11.20
CA HIS A 38 -5.78 8.54 10.96
C HIS A 38 -7.22 8.71 11.44
N GLU A 39 -7.42 9.48 12.51
CA GLU A 39 -8.73 9.62 13.14
C GLU A 39 -9.57 10.72 12.48
N THR A 40 -8.92 11.73 11.92
CA THR A 40 -9.58 12.93 11.38
C THR A 40 -9.57 13.01 9.85
N ASP A 41 -8.60 12.38 9.21
CA ASP A 41 -8.42 12.45 7.76
C ASP A 41 -9.21 11.36 7.02
N GLY A 42 -10.48 11.62 6.76
CA GLY A 42 -11.39 10.70 6.06
C GLY A 42 -10.99 10.32 4.62
N PHE A 43 -9.88 10.85 4.10
CA PHE A 43 -9.33 10.50 2.79
C PHE A 43 -8.26 9.39 2.85
N TYR A 44 -7.93 8.87 4.04
CA TYR A 44 -6.90 7.85 4.25
C TYR A 44 -7.54 6.49 4.55
N LEU A 45 -7.10 5.47 3.82
CA LEU A 45 -7.51 4.08 3.99
C LEU A 45 -6.31 3.23 4.43
N ASP A 46 -6.32 2.73 5.67
CA ASP A 46 -5.28 1.84 6.18
C ASP A 46 -5.71 0.38 6.20
N LEU A 47 -5.31 -0.35 5.17
CA LEU A 47 -5.56 -1.79 5.07
C LEU A 47 -4.52 -2.64 5.83
N VAL A 48 -3.64 -2.02 6.62
CA VAL A 48 -2.59 -2.70 7.40
C VAL A 48 -2.84 -2.63 8.89
N GLY A 49 -3.07 -1.42 9.41
CA GLY A 49 -3.16 -1.16 10.85
C GLY A 49 -4.58 -0.93 11.36
N SER A 50 -5.49 -0.48 10.50
CA SER A 50 -6.86 -0.17 10.88
C SER A 50 -7.81 -1.33 10.59
N ARG A 51 -8.26 -2.03 11.66
CA ARG A 51 -9.29 -3.06 11.50
C ARG A 51 -10.62 -2.48 11.00
N LYS A 52 -10.96 -1.27 11.42
CA LYS A 52 -12.17 -0.57 10.98
C LYS A 52 -12.16 -0.36 9.47
N ASP A 53 -11.05 0.14 8.93
CA ASP A 53 -10.91 0.40 7.50
C ASP A 53 -10.93 -0.90 6.69
N LEU A 54 -10.23 -1.93 7.21
CA LEU A 54 -10.22 -3.23 6.55
C LEU A 54 -11.63 -3.83 6.45
N VAL A 55 -12.41 -3.78 7.54
CA VAL A 55 -13.79 -4.29 7.55
C VAL A 55 -14.65 -3.47 6.58
N GLY A 56 -14.62 -2.13 6.67
CA GLY A 56 -15.39 -1.27 5.77
C GLY A 56 -15.02 -1.45 4.30
N PHE A 57 -13.74 -1.69 4.01
CA PHE A 57 -13.30 -1.99 2.65
C PHE A 57 -13.84 -3.34 2.16
N VAL A 58 -13.82 -4.38 3.00
CA VAL A 58 -14.39 -5.70 2.68
C VAL A 58 -15.90 -5.60 2.44
N ASP A 59 -16.63 -4.87 3.28
CA ASP A 59 -18.08 -4.65 3.09
C ASP A 59 -18.38 -3.99 1.74
N LEU A 60 -17.57 -3.00 1.36
CA LEU A 60 -17.67 -2.36 0.05
C LEU A 60 -17.40 -3.32 -1.10
N LEU A 61 -16.41 -4.23 -0.95
CA LEU A 61 -16.14 -5.25 -1.96
C LEU A 61 -17.32 -6.22 -2.15
N TRP A 62 -18.00 -6.57 -1.07
CA TRP A 62 -19.22 -7.38 -1.13
C TRP A 62 -20.36 -6.64 -1.84
N GLU A 63 -20.58 -5.37 -1.50
CA GLU A 63 -21.63 -4.53 -2.11
C GLU A 63 -21.47 -4.44 -3.64
N PHE A 64 -20.22 -4.32 -4.11
CA PHE A 64 -19.91 -4.25 -5.55
C PHE A 64 -19.67 -5.62 -6.21
N ASN A 65 -19.91 -6.73 -5.50
CA ASN A 65 -19.67 -8.10 -5.99
C ASN A 65 -18.22 -8.33 -6.51
N LEU A 66 -17.24 -7.68 -5.90
CA LEU A 66 -15.82 -7.78 -6.25
C LEU A 66 -15.09 -8.89 -5.48
N ILE A 67 -15.73 -9.41 -4.43
CA ILE A 67 -15.23 -10.52 -3.61
C ILE A 67 -16.27 -11.63 -3.55
N HIS A 68 -15.81 -12.87 -3.45
CA HIS A 68 -16.61 -14.06 -3.23
C HIS A 68 -16.01 -14.85 -2.06
N GLU A 69 -16.66 -15.92 -1.59
CA GLU A 69 -16.16 -16.76 -0.49
C GLU A 69 -14.73 -17.26 -0.72
N GLU A 70 -14.33 -17.44 -1.98
CA GLU A 70 -12.98 -17.88 -2.39
C GLU A 70 -12.00 -16.69 -2.63
N GLY A 71 -12.38 -15.46 -2.28
CA GLY A 71 -11.60 -14.25 -2.52
C GLY A 71 -11.93 -13.54 -3.84
N THR A 72 -11.02 -12.70 -4.31
CA THR A 72 -11.25 -11.83 -5.49
C THR A 72 -11.05 -12.52 -6.85
N LYS A 73 -10.85 -13.84 -6.89
CA LYS A 73 -10.63 -14.63 -8.12
C LYS A 73 -9.54 -14.09 -9.06
N GLY A 74 -8.46 -13.58 -8.48
CA GLY A 74 -7.31 -13.06 -9.23
C GLY A 74 -7.43 -11.59 -9.67
N ILE A 75 -8.45 -10.88 -9.25
CA ILE A 75 -8.51 -9.42 -9.41
C ILE A 75 -7.53 -8.82 -8.41
N ASP A 76 -6.61 -8.00 -8.88
CA ASP A 76 -5.63 -7.36 -8.03
C ASP A 76 -6.17 -6.09 -7.34
N LEU A 77 -5.51 -5.69 -6.25
CA LEU A 77 -5.90 -4.52 -5.48
C LEU A 77 -5.88 -3.23 -6.31
N CYS A 78 -4.96 -3.11 -7.27
CA CYS A 78 -4.86 -1.95 -8.15
C CYS A 78 -6.13 -1.77 -8.96
N TRP A 79 -6.56 -2.85 -9.60
CA TRP A 79 -7.79 -2.85 -10.40
C TRP A 79 -9.02 -2.54 -9.53
N ILE A 80 -9.11 -3.14 -8.32
CA ILE A 80 -10.20 -2.88 -7.38
C ILE A 80 -10.28 -1.40 -7.03
N ILE A 81 -9.16 -0.79 -6.66
CA ILE A 81 -9.12 0.62 -6.29
C ILE A 81 -9.54 1.52 -7.47
N ASP A 82 -9.03 1.25 -8.67
CA ASP A 82 -9.38 2.03 -9.86
C ASP A 82 -10.86 1.85 -10.23
N TYR A 83 -11.39 0.64 -10.07
CA TYR A 83 -12.80 0.36 -10.26
C TYR A 83 -13.67 1.14 -9.26
N LEU A 84 -13.36 1.07 -7.96
CA LEU A 84 -14.11 1.78 -6.92
C LEU A 84 -14.06 3.29 -7.12
N ARG A 85 -12.89 3.85 -7.44
CA ARG A 85 -12.75 5.29 -7.77
C ARG A 85 -13.57 5.74 -8.96
N THR A 86 -13.87 4.81 -9.88
CA THR A 86 -14.64 5.11 -11.10
C THR A 86 -16.13 4.88 -10.92
N LYS A 87 -16.52 3.89 -10.13
CA LYS A 87 -17.90 3.41 -10.02
C LYS A 87 -18.62 3.88 -8.77
N CYS A 88 -17.87 4.11 -7.68
CA CYS A 88 -18.46 4.63 -6.46
C CYS A 88 -18.66 6.15 -6.53
N PRO A 89 -19.71 6.68 -5.90
CA PRO A 89 -19.77 8.10 -5.58
C PRO A 89 -18.55 8.49 -4.73
N PRO A 90 -18.01 9.72 -4.89
CA PRO A 90 -16.85 10.16 -4.12
C PRO A 90 -17.03 10.05 -2.59
N GLU A 91 -18.26 10.16 -2.12
CA GLU A 91 -18.60 10.05 -0.69
C GLU A 91 -18.50 8.62 -0.19
N ALA A 92 -18.71 7.62 -1.05
CA ALA A 92 -18.63 6.20 -0.68
C ALA A 92 -17.18 5.67 -0.76
N PHE A 93 -16.34 6.27 -1.61
CA PHE A 93 -14.93 5.95 -1.72
C PHE A 93 -14.06 7.21 -1.80
N PRO A 94 -13.93 7.97 -0.70
CA PRO A 94 -13.23 9.26 -0.67
C PRO A 94 -11.71 9.14 -0.62
N PHE A 95 -11.18 7.92 -0.61
CA PHE A 95 -9.79 7.64 -0.27
C PHE A 95 -8.82 8.08 -1.37
N GLU A 96 -8.00 9.07 -1.03
CA GLU A 96 -6.90 9.56 -1.87
C GLU A 96 -5.57 8.89 -1.50
N VAL A 97 -5.42 8.48 -0.25
CA VAL A 97 -4.23 7.80 0.27
C VAL A 97 -4.61 6.41 0.73
N ILE A 98 -3.86 5.41 0.29
CA ILE A 98 -4.11 4.01 0.63
C ILE A 98 -2.82 3.36 1.08
N ARG A 99 -2.83 2.76 2.27
CA ARG A 99 -1.74 1.98 2.84
C ARG A 99 -2.09 0.49 2.78
N ALA A 100 -1.25 -0.30 2.14
CA ALA A 100 -1.50 -1.73 1.96
C ALA A 100 -0.21 -2.54 1.99
N VAL A 101 -0.32 -3.85 2.30
CA VAL A 101 0.82 -4.78 2.20
C VAL A 101 0.93 -5.27 0.75
N ASP A 102 2.14 -5.19 0.19
CA ASP A 102 2.47 -5.84 -1.07
C ASP A 102 3.09 -7.22 -0.78
N TYR A 103 2.29 -8.25 -0.94
CA TYR A 103 2.73 -9.63 -0.74
C TYR A 103 3.52 -10.22 -1.93
N LYS A 104 3.68 -9.46 -3.00
CA LYS A 104 4.40 -9.93 -4.17
C LYS A 104 5.89 -10.08 -3.83
N ASN A 105 6.36 -11.31 -3.71
CA ASN A 105 7.76 -11.69 -3.42
C ASN A 105 8.21 -11.62 -1.96
N ASP A 106 7.36 -11.98 -1.01
CA ASP A 106 7.75 -12.13 0.40
C ASP A 106 8.64 -13.36 0.69
N GLU A 107 9.28 -13.92 -0.33
CA GLU A 107 10.25 -15.02 -0.15
C GLU A 107 11.43 -14.61 0.74
N ASN A 108 11.76 -13.31 0.79
CA ASN A 108 12.85 -12.75 1.59
C ASN A 108 12.39 -12.11 2.92
N GLY A 109 11.11 -12.18 3.26
CA GLY A 109 10.59 -11.66 4.52
C GLY A 109 11.06 -12.46 5.72
N ILE A 110 11.46 -11.78 6.81
CA ILE A 110 11.75 -12.43 8.08
C ILE A 110 10.44 -12.96 8.66
N LYS A 111 10.30 -14.27 8.71
CA LYS A 111 9.09 -14.95 9.20
C LYS A 111 9.30 -15.47 10.62
N ILE A 112 8.35 -15.14 11.51
CA ILE A 112 8.23 -15.85 12.80
C ILE A 112 7.10 -16.86 12.66
N VAL A 113 7.46 -18.14 12.87
CA VAL A 113 6.50 -19.24 12.79
C VAL A 113 5.84 -19.42 14.15
N PHE A 114 4.52 -19.33 14.22
CA PHE A 114 3.74 -19.60 15.44
C PHE A 114 3.42 -21.08 15.59
N ASN A 115 3.19 -21.78 14.49
CA ASN A 115 2.83 -23.18 14.47
C ASN A 115 3.26 -23.84 13.17
N ASP A 116 4.30 -24.66 13.24
CA ASP A 116 4.87 -25.40 12.11
C ASP A 116 3.87 -26.33 11.43
N LYS A 117 2.98 -26.97 12.23
CA LYS A 117 2.01 -27.93 11.71
C LYS A 117 0.92 -27.25 10.89
N GLN A 118 0.57 -26.04 11.24
CA GLN A 118 -0.47 -25.25 10.55
C GLN A 118 0.10 -24.23 9.56
N LYS A 119 1.45 -24.17 9.40
CA LYS A 119 2.13 -23.15 8.58
C LYS A 119 1.71 -21.72 8.93
N SER A 120 1.39 -21.48 10.21
CA SER A 120 1.00 -20.17 10.71
C SER A 120 2.23 -19.35 11.04
N TYR A 121 2.39 -18.20 10.41
CA TYR A 121 3.54 -17.30 10.62
C TYR A 121 3.13 -15.83 10.52
N THR A 122 3.97 -14.95 11.06
CA THR A 122 3.93 -13.51 10.76
C THR A 122 5.21 -13.08 10.07
N ILE A 123 5.11 -12.00 9.30
CA ILE A 123 6.24 -11.36 8.63
C ILE A 123 6.61 -10.13 9.44
N LEU A 124 7.89 -10.05 9.89
CA LEU A 124 8.35 -8.95 10.74
C LEU A 124 8.65 -7.66 9.99
N ASN A 125 9.00 -7.78 8.71
CA ASN A 125 9.29 -6.65 7.84
C ASN A 125 8.41 -6.70 6.59
N PRO A 126 7.08 -6.57 6.74
CA PRO A 126 6.19 -6.62 5.59
C PRO A 126 6.52 -5.46 4.64
N ARG A 127 6.36 -5.72 3.37
CA ARG A 127 6.50 -4.70 2.34
C ARG A 127 5.24 -3.85 2.30
N ILE A 128 5.27 -2.71 3.00
CA ILE A 128 4.13 -1.79 3.04
C ILE A 128 4.32 -0.70 2.00
N ILE A 129 3.29 -0.51 1.20
CA ILE A 129 3.21 0.53 0.18
C ILE A 129 2.14 1.53 0.57
N ILE A 130 2.48 2.82 0.43
CA ILE A 130 1.54 3.92 0.53
C ILE A 130 1.37 4.51 -0.86
N SER A 131 0.13 4.59 -1.33
CA SER A 131 -0.23 5.16 -2.62
C SER A 131 -0.99 6.46 -2.43
N PHE A 132 -0.54 7.53 -3.08
CA PHE A 132 -1.21 8.82 -3.13
C PHE A 132 -1.79 9.05 -4.52
N LYS A 133 -3.07 9.39 -4.60
CA LYS A 133 -3.69 9.86 -5.82
C LYS A 133 -3.21 11.26 -6.19
N ASN A 134 -3.01 12.12 -5.18
CA ASN A 134 -2.68 13.52 -5.32
C ASN A 134 -1.39 13.89 -4.61
N LYS A 135 -0.51 14.66 -5.26
CA LYS A 135 0.77 15.12 -4.67
C LYS A 135 0.59 16.12 -3.54
N GLU A 136 -0.51 16.84 -3.51
CA GLU A 136 -0.76 17.92 -2.56
C GLU A 136 -0.79 17.47 -1.10
N LYS A 137 -1.02 16.16 -0.88
CA LYS A 137 -1.01 15.53 0.45
C LYS A 137 0.37 15.03 0.89
N ILE A 138 1.39 15.23 0.06
CA ILE A 138 2.74 14.77 0.37
C ILE A 138 3.55 15.96 0.87
N VAL A 139 4.02 15.88 2.10
CA VAL A 139 4.98 16.85 2.66
C VAL A 139 6.38 16.32 2.39
N TYR A 140 7.17 17.07 1.63
CA TYR A 140 8.56 16.72 1.39
C TYR A 140 9.43 17.25 2.52
N LEU A 141 10.37 16.44 3.00
CA LEU A 141 11.40 16.91 3.91
C LEU A 141 12.18 18.07 3.28
N THR A 142 12.49 19.09 4.07
CA THR A 142 13.24 20.26 3.63
C THR A 142 14.66 19.94 3.12
N ASN A 143 15.19 18.77 3.52
CA ASN A 143 16.44 18.20 3.02
C ASN A 143 16.19 16.74 2.66
N PRO A 144 15.61 16.43 1.49
CA PRO A 144 15.43 15.05 1.08
C PRO A 144 16.78 14.35 1.03
N PHE A 145 16.91 13.26 1.74
CA PHE A 145 18.09 12.41 1.64
C PHE A 145 18.06 11.75 0.27
N ILE A 146 18.92 12.21 -0.61
CA ILE A 146 19.06 11.64 -1.95
C ILE A 146 20.17 10.59 -1.85
N SER A 147 19.82 9.32 -1.93
CA SER A 147 20.81 8.27 -2.07
C SER A 147 20.98 7.92 -3.55
N PHE A 148 22.22 8.00 -4.02
CA PHE A 148 22.58 7.48 -5.33
C PHE A 148 22.68 5.95 -5.21
N ALA A 149 22.06 5.23 -6.13
CA ALA A 149 22.37 3.83 -6.30
C ALA A 149 23.76 3.74 -6.96
N SER A 150 24.73 3.26 -6.23
CA SER A 150 26.05 2.91 -6.74
C SER A 150 26.07 1.45 -7.18
#